data_cb99f1004c9b60c067afe66804c23ac7
#
_entry.id   cb99f1004c9b60c067afe66804c23ac7
#
_cell.length_a   1.000
_cell.length_b   1.000
_cell.length_c   1.000
_cell.angle_alpha   90.00
_cell.angle_beta   90.00
_cell.angle_gamma   90.00
#
_symmetry.space_group_name_H-M   'P 1'
#
loop_
_entity.id
_entity.type
_entity.pdbx_description
1 polymer ?
#
loop_
_entity_poly.entity_id
_entity_poly.type
_entity_poly.pdbx_seq_one_letter_code
_entity_poly.pdbx_strand_id
1 'polypeptide(L)'
;MKYFGTDGFRGEANVTLNVEHAYKVGRFLGNYFQKEDHKVRVVIGKDTRLSGYMFETALASGLTASGADVYELHVTTTPSVSYLVRKENFDCGIMISASHNPYFDNGIKVINGKGHKLEPEIEEQIEKYIDGESEEIPMAKREAIGRCFDYTKGRDEYIEYLKDLVKEPFDGFGKWICFYDCKRNL
;
A
#
# COMPACT_ATOMS: atom_id res chain seq x y z
N MET A 1 1.62 12.79 -16.63
CA MET A 1 2.00 12.42 -15.25
C MET A 1 3.51 12.43 -15.14
N LYS A 2 4.05 13.01 -14.07
CA LYS A 2 5.49 13.20 -13.81
C LYS A 2 6.09 12.06 -12.99
N TYR A 3 5.32 11.55 -12.03
CA TYR A 3 5.75 10.54 -11.06
C TYR A 3 5.05 9.20 -11.26
N PHE A 4 3.74 9.22 -11.48
CA PHE A 4 2.96 8.00 -11.65
C PHE A 4 3.01 7.50 -13.09
N GLY A 5 3.36 6.22 -13.25
CA GLY A 5 3.31 5.51 -14.51
C GLY A 5 2.24 4.41 -14.50
N THR A 6 2.33 3.51 -15.49
CA THR A 6 1.40 2.36 -15.60
C THR A 6 1.35 1.53 -14.31
N ASP A 7 2.49 1.39 -13.62
CA ASP A 7 2.66 0.54 -12.44
C ASP A 7 2.82 1.33 -11.13
N GLY A 8 2.31 2.54 -11.04
CA GLY A 8 2.44 3.43 -9.89
C GLY A 8 3.67 4.33 -9.97
N PHE A 9 4.02 4.95 -8.86
CA PHE A 9 5.19 5.82 -8.72
C PHE A 9 6.44 4.97 -8.44
N ARG A 10 7.33 4.83 -9.42
CA ARG A 10 8.57 4.06 -9.30
C ARG A 10 9.80 4.94 -9.41
N GLY A 11 10.86 4.57 -8.70
CA GLY A 11 12.15 5.24 -8.79
C GLY A 11 13.20 4.63 -7.90
N GLU A 12 14.44 5.05 -8.10
CA GLU A 12 15.55 4.71 -7.21
C GLU A 12 15.31 5.34 -5.83
N ALA A 13 15.37 4.50 -4.79
CA ALA A 13 15.07 4.90 -3.43
C ALA A 13 16.04 5.98 -2.92
N ASN A 14 15.52 7.06 -2.35
CA ASN A 14 16.24 8.26 -1.90
C ASN A 14 16.92 9.06 -3.02
N VAL A 15 16.67 8.74 -4.29
CA VAL A 15 17.14 9.51 -5.44
C VAL A 15 15.97 10.15 -6.16
N THR A 16 15.11 9.34 -6.81
CA THR A 16 13.94 9.82 -7.54
C THR A 16 12.63 9.57 -6.79
N LEU A 17 12.60 8.58 -5.91
CA LEU A 17 11.52 8.32 -4.96
C LEU A 17 12.06 8.37 -3.54
N ASN A 18 11.61 9.33 -2.73
CA ASN A 18 12.08 9.55 -1.37
C ASN A 18 10.95 9.52 -0.32
N VAL A 19 11.31 9.63 0.95
CA VAL A 19 10.36 9.57 2.08
C VAL A 19 9.37 10.74 2.09
N GLU A 20 9.76 11.91 1.59
CA GLU A 20 8.87 13.06 1.50
C GLU A 20 7.75 12.82 0.48
N HIS A 21 8.08 12.22 -0.67
CA HIS A 21 7.08 11.79 -1.64
C HIS A 21 6.09 10.80 -1.02
N ALA A 22 6.59 9.77 -0.33
CA ALA A 22 5.75 8.78 0.33
C ALA A 22 4.86 9.40 1.41
N TYR A 23 5.42 10.29 2.24
CA TYR A 23 4.66 11.04 3.24
C TYR A 23 3.53 11.86 2.61
N LYS A 24 3.82 12.60 1.54
CA LYS A 24 2.82 13.41 0.83
C LYS A 24 1.74 12.55 0.17
N VAL A 25 2.10 11.41 -0.42
CA VAL A 25 1.11 10.43 -0.92
C VAL A 25 0.18 10.00 0.23
N GLY A 26 0.73 9.65 1.37
CA GLY A 26 -0.05 9.30 2.57
C GLY A 26 -0.95 10.44 3.04
N ARG A 27 -0.43 11.67 3.09
CA ARG A 27 -1.20 12.88 3.43
C ARG A 27 -2.40 13.07 2.52
N PHE A 28 -2.16 12.99 1.21
CA PHE A 28 -3.19 13.18 0.22
C PHE A 28 -4.28 12.10 0.34
N LEU A 29 -3.91 10.83 0.35
CA LEU A 29 -4.87 9.72 0.41
C LEU A 29 -5.69 9.74 1.71
N GLY A 30 -5.07 10.02 2.86
CA GLY A 30 -5.75 10.11 4.13
C GLY A 30 -6.80 11.22 4.18
N ASN A 31 -6.61 12.31 3.43
CA ASN A 31 -7.57 13.39 3.30
C ASN A 31 -8.62 13.12 2.19
N TYR A 32 -8.19 12.58 1.07
CA TYR A 32 -9.04 12.40 -0.13
C TYR A 32 -10.26 11.52 0.13
N PHE A 33 -10.10 10.45 0.90
CA PHE A 33 -11.19 9.51 1.20
C PHE A 33 -12.04 9.93 2.41
N GLN A 34 -11.74 11.04 3.08
CA GLN A 34 -12.53 11.50 4.23
C GLN A 34 -13.95 11.87 3.82
N LYS A 35 -14.92 11.44 4.65
CA LYS A 35 -16.34 11.80 4.58
C LYS A 35 -16.83 12.09 5.97
N GLU A 36 -17.96 12.80 6.09
CA GLU A 36 -18.66 12.93 7.37
C GLU A 36 -18.97 11.53 7.93
N ASP A 37 -18.69 11.35 9.20
CA ASP A 37 -18.93 10.09 9.95
C ASP A 37 -18.19 8.83 9.42
N HIS A 38 -17.16 9.01 8.59
CA HIS A 38 -16.37 7.90 8.08
C HIS A 38 -14.89 8.03 8.45
N LYS A 39 -14.39 7.08 9.22
CA LYS A 39 -12.94 6.97 9.50
C LYS A 39 -12.27 6.23 8.34
N VAL A 40 -11.40 6.92 7.63
CA VAL A 40 -10.64 6.36 6.50
C VAL A 40 -9.79 5.19 6.98
N ARG A 41 -9.84 4.08 6.26
CA ARG A 41 -9.08 2.85 6.54
C ARG A 41 -8.24 2.47 5.34
N VAL A 42 -6.94 2.36 5.54
CA VAL A 42 -5.98 2.06 4.47
C VAL A 42 -5.14 0.84 4.85
N VAL A 43 -5.03 -0.13 3.95
CA VAL A 43 -4.17 -1.29 4.13
C VAL A 43 -2.86 -1.10 3.36
N ILE A 44 -1.73 -1.36 4.01
CA ILE A 44 -0.39 -1.24 3.40
C ILE A 44 0.31 -2.60 3.40
N GLY A 45 0.87 -2.97 2.25
CA GLY A 45 1.78 -4.10 2.11
C GLY A 45 3.06 -3.68 1.41
N LYS A 46 4.13 -4.44 1.61
CA LYS A 46 5.43 -4.23 0.94
C LYS A 46 6.04 -5.53 0.49
N ASP A 47 6.95 -5.47 -0.49
CA ASP A 47 7.85 -6.57 -0.80
C ASP A 47 9.06 -6.59 0.16
N THR A 48 10.06 -7.42 -0.14
CA THR A 48 11.24 -7.64 0.72
C THR A 48 12.35 -6.61 0.56
N ARG A 49 12.18 -5.59 -0.27
CA ARG A 49 13.18 -4.54 -0.50
C ARG A 49 13.50 -3.79 0.79
N LEU A 50 14.78 -3.54 1.03
CA LEU A 50 15.26 -2.84 2.22
C LEU A 50 14.60 -1.46 2.39
N SER A 51 14.46 -0.71 1.30
CA SER A 51 13.82 0.60 1.30
C SER A 51 12.30 0.56 1.61
N GLY A 52 11.67 -0.63 1.56
CA GLY A 52 10.26 -0.80 1.89
C GLY A 52 9.91 -0.35 3.31
N TYR A 53 10.82 -0.53 4.27
CA TYR A 53 10.58 -0.13 5.67
C TYR A 53 10.44 1.40 5.81
N MET A 54 11.32 2.17 5.18
CA MET A 54 11.24 3.63 5.27
C MET A 54 10.01 4.18 4.57
N PHE A 55 9.61 3.61 3.42
CA PHE A 55 8.40 4.03 2.71
C PHE A 55 7.13 3.65 3.45
N GLU A 56 7.05 2.46 4.04
CA GLU A 56 5.92 2.04 4.89
C GLU A 56 5.71 3.02 6.03
N THR A 57 6.78 3.34 6.77
CA THR A 57 6.73 4.29 7.90
C THR A 57 6.33 5.70 7.44
N ALA A 58 6.88 6.19 6.32
CA ALA A 58 6.55 7.51 5.79
C ALA A 58 5.08 7.61 5.34
N LEU A 59 4.58 6.61 4.62
CA LEU A 59 3.17 6.52 4.21
C LEU A 59 2.24 6.47 5.42
N ALA A 60 2.54 5.59 6.38
CA ALA A 60 1.75 5.45 7.61
C ALA A 60 1.70 6.76 8.40
N SER A 61 2.84 7.46 8.50
CA SER A 61 2.93 8.78 9.14
C SER A 61 2.06 9.82 8.43
N GLY A 62 2.10 9.88 7.09
CA GLY A 62 1.29 10.80 6.31
C GLY A 62 -0.22 10.51 6.44
N LEU A 63 -0.61 9.25 6.35
CA LEU A 63 -1.99 8.80 6.49
C LEU A 63 -2.56 9.14 7.89
N THR A 64 -1.84 8.77 8.95
CA THR A 64 -2.29 9.02 10.33
C THR A 64 -2.34 10.50 10.66
N ALA A 65 -1.40 11.30 10.14
CA ALA A 65 -1.42 12.76 10.26
C ALA A 65 -2.60 13.41 9.54
N SER A 66 -3.21 12.74 8.56
CA SER A 66 -4.45 13.16 7.89
C SER A 66 -5.70 12.50 8.48
N GLY A 67 -5.57 11.72 9.55
CA GLY A 67 -6.70 11.13 10.26
C GLY A 67 -7.10 9.72 9.81
N ALA A 68 -6.39 9.10 8.86
CA ALA A 68 -6.68 7.75 8.41
C ALA A 68 -6.09 6.68 9.36
N ASP A 69 -6.83 5.60 9.56
CA ASP A 69 -6.32 4.41 10.23
C ASP A 69 -5.58 3.51 9.23
N VAL A 70 -4.41 3.03 9.61
CA VAL A 70 -3.50 2.25 8.77
C VAL A 70 -3.42 0.81 9.28
N TYR A 71 -3.51 -0.14 8.37
CA TYR A 71 -3.44 -1.57 8.64
C TYR A 71 -2.23 -2.16 7.92
N GLU A 72 -1.20 -2.51 8.67
CA GLU A 72 0.10 -2.93 8.15
C GLU A 72 0.15 -4.46 7.97
N LEU A 73 0.20 -4.91 6.71
CA LEU A 73 0.42 -6.32 6.37
C LEU A 73 1.89 -6.70 6.42
N HIS A 74 2.78 -5.70 6.44
CA HIS A 74 4.22 -5.91 6.26
C HIS A 74 4.53 -6.62 4.94
N VAL A 75 5.44 -7.60 4.95
CA VAL A 75 5.85 -8.30 3.73
C VAL A 75 4.70 -9.18 3.21
N THR A 76 4.24 -8.87 2.00
CA THR A 76 3.14 -9.57 1.34
C THR A 76 3.20 -9.39 -0.18
N THR A 77 2.19 -9.88 -0.89
CA THR A 77 2.06 -9.77 -2.36
C THR A 77 1.05 -8.72 -2.78
N THR A 78 1.21 -8.15 -3.97
CA THR A 78 0.23 -7.19 -4.53
C THR A 78 -1.21 -7.76 -4.59
N PRO A 79 -1.43 -9.02 -5.02
CA PRO A 79 -2.77 -9.59 -5.01
C PRO A 79 -3.42 -9.69 -3.64
N SER A 80 -2.63 -9.91 -2.57
CA SER A 80 -3.19 -9.96 -1.20
C SER A 80 -3.74 -8.60 -0.77
N VAL A 81 -3.04 -7.51 -1.09
CA VAL A 81 -3.52 -6.15 -0.82
C VAL A 81 -4.82 -5.89 -1.58
N SER A 82 -4.87 -6.17 -2.88
CA SER A 82 -6.08 -6.00 -3.70
C SER A 82 -7.26 -6.85 -3.20
N TYR A 83 -7.01 -8.08 -2.75
CA TYR A 83 -8.02 -8.95 -2.17
C TYR A 83 -8.59 -8.38 -0.88
N LEU A 84 -7.72 -7.98 0.05
CA LEU A 84 -8.14 -7.48 1.36
C LEU A 84 -8.85 -6.13 1.26
N VAL A 85 -8.45 -5.25 0.34
CA VAL A 85 -9.18 -4.01 0.08
C VAL A 85 -10.66 -4.29 -0.17
N ARG A 86 -10.97 -5.24 -1.03
CA ARG A 86 -12.36 -5.61 -1.36
C ARG A 86 -13.05 -6.35 -0.22
N LYS A 87 -12.36 -7.33 0.36
CA LYS A 87 -12.93 -8.21 1.38
C LYS A 87 -13.32 -7.44 2.64
N GLU A 88 -12.43 -6.56 3.10
CA GLU A 88 -12.56 -5.84 4.36
C GLU A 88 -13.10 -4.41 4.18
N ASN A 89 -13.47 -4.03 2.95
CA ASN A 89 -13.98 -2.69 2.60
C ASN A 89 -13.04 -1.57 3.06
N PHE A 90 -11.73 -1.69 2.78
CA PHE A 90 -10.80 -0.58 2.93
C PHE A 90 -11.07 0.48 1.85
N ASP A 91 -10.86 1.76 2.18
CA ASP A 91 -11.01 2.86 1.22
C ASP A 91 -9.98 2.78 0.11
N CYS A 92 -8.77 2.39 0.45
CA CYS A 92 -7.73 2.04 -0.52
C CYS A 92 -6.69 1.09 0.08
N GLY A 93 -5.86 0.54 -0.79
CA GLY A 93 -4.68 -0.22 -0.43
C GLY A 93 -3.43 0.37 -1.04
N ILE A 94 -2.30 0.19 -0.39
CA ILE A 94 -1.00 0.62 -0.90
C ILE A 94 -0.07 -0.59 -0.93
N MET A 95 0.55 -0.82 -2.10
CA MET A 95 1.61 -1.82 -2.24
C MET A 95 2.94 -1.14 -2.54
N ILE A 96 3.91 -1.34 -1.66
CA ILE A 96 5.26 -0.82 -1.78
C ILE A 96 6.12 -1.89 -2.46
N SER A 97 6.36 -1.70 -3.76
CA SER A 97 7.11 -2.64 -4.59
C SER A 97 7.45 -2.04 -5.95
N ALA A 98 8.64 -2.32 -6.45
CA ALA A 98 9.04 -2.06 -7.83
C ALA A 98 9.01 -3.33 -8.72
N SER A 99 8.33 -4.40 -8.28
CA SER A 99 8.20 -5.65 -9.07
C SER A 99 9.55 -6.28 -9.40
N HIS A 100 9.92 -6.33 -10.68
CA HIS A 100 11.16 -6.92 -11.21
C HIS A 100 12.30 -5.91 -11.40
N ASN A 101 12.13 -4.65 -11.01
CA ASN A 101 13.19 -3.64 -11.07
C ASN A 101 14.38 -4.03 -10.17
N PRO A 102 15.58 -3.48 -10.38
CA PRO A 102 16.72 -3.67 -9.50
C PRO A 102 16.40 -3.44 -8.02
N TYR A 103 17.17 -4.04 -7.12
CA TYR A 103 16.90 -4.02 -5.67
C TYR A 103 16.93 -2.62 -5.05
N PHE A 104 17.65 -1.68 -5.63
CA PHE A 104 17.75 -0.30 -5.17
C PHE A 104 16.56 0.58 -5.59
N ASP A 105 15.73 0.12 -6.54
CA ASP A 105 14.47 0.76 -6.87
C ASP A 105 13.38 0.39 -5.85
N ASN A 106 12.36 1.23 -5.77
CA ASN A 106 11.11 0.89 -5.13
C ASN A 106 9.94 1.59 -5.84
N GLY A 107 8.73 1.34 -5.37
CA GLY A 107 7.54 1.94 -5.95
C GLY A 107 6.37 1.96 -4.98
N ILE A 108 5.45 2.89 -5.21
CA ILE A 108 4.21 3.04 -4.47
C ILE A 108 3.07 2.84 -5.46
N LYS A 109 2.30 1.77 -5.28
CA LYS A 109 1.10 1.46 -6.06
C LYS A 109 -0.11 1.67 -5.18
N VAL A 110 -1.02 2.52 -5.61
CA VAL A 110 -2.28 2.74 -4.92
C VAL A 110 -3.38 1.95 -5.59
N ILE A 111 -4.16 1.24 -4.78
CA ILE A 111 -5.25 0.36 -5.17
C ILE A 111 -6.53 0.96 -4.59
N ASN A 112 -7.53 1.24 -5.43
CA ASN A 112 -8.80 1.81 -5.00
C ASN A 112 -9.66 0.79 -4.22
N GLY A 113 -10.75 1.24 -3.59
CA GLY A 113 -11.65 0.40 -2.80
C GLY A 113 -12.28 -0.79 -3.56
N LYS A 114 -12.19 -0.80 -4.89
CA LYS A 114 -12.62 -1.93 -5.74
C LYS A 114 -11.50 -2.94 -6.01
N GLY A 115 -10.30 -2.71 -5.48
CA GLY A 115 -9.14 -3.58 -5.68
C GLY A 115 -8.43 -3.39 -7.02
N HIS A 116 -8.69 -2.29 -7.72
CA HIS A 116 -8.06 -1.94 -8.99
C HIS A 116 -7.01 -0.84 -8.78
N LYS A 117 -6.18 -0.60 -9.79
CA LYS A 117 -5.29 0.58 -9.80
C LYS A 117 -6.11 1.84 -9.57
N LEU A 118 -5.54 2.80 -8.83
CA LEU A 118 -6.13 4.11 -8.62
C LEU A 118 -6.39 4.82 -9.96
N GLU A 119 -7.44 5.60 -10.02
CA GLU A 119 -7.84 6.35 -11.21
C GLU A 119 -6.78 7.40 -11.57
N PRO A 120 -6.44 7.58 -12.87
CA PRO A 120 -5.40 8.51 -13.31
C PRO A 120 -5.63 9.95 -12.85
N GLU A 121 -6.87 10.38 -12.78
CA GLU A 121 -7.27 11.72 -12.35
C GLU A 121 -6.91 11.99 -10.87
N ILE A 122 -6.91 10.93 -10.05
CA ILE A 122 -6.52 11.03 -8.65
C ILE A 122 -4.98 10.99 -8.55
N GLU A 123 -4.31 10.17 -9.35
CA GLU A 123 -2.85 10.15 -9.43
C GLU A 123 -2.30 11.54 -9.83
N GLU A 124 -2.94 12.24 -10.77
CA GLU A 124 -2.57 13.62 -11.14
C GLU A 124 -2.76 14.62 -9.99
N GLN A 125 -3.79 14.46 -9.18
CA GLN A 125 -3.99 15.31 -8.00
C GLN A 125 -2.93 15.04 -6.93
N ILE A 126 -2.51 13.78 -6.74
CA ILE A 126 -1.40 13.44 -5.86
C ILE A 126 -0.11 14.12 -6.34
N GLU A 127 0.19 14.10 -7.64
CA GLU A 127 1.36 14.76 -8.23
C GLU A 127 1.36 16.27 -7.96
N LYS A 128 0.23 16.95 -8.16
CA LYS A 128 0.08 18.37 -7.85
C LYS A 128 0.32 18.67 -6.37
N TYR A 129 -0.17 17.80 -5.49
CA TYR A 129 0.08 17.95 -4.06
C TYR A 129 1.56 17.74 -3.70
N ILE A 130 2.23 16.77 -4.31
CA ILE A 130 3.67 16.54 -4.15
C ILE A 130 4.47 17.78 -4.56
N ASP A 131 4.13 18.38 -5.69
CA ASP A 131 4.82 19.56 -6.25
C ASP A 131 4.42 20.89 -5.56
N GLY A 132 3.47 20.87 -4.62
CA GLY A 132 3.01 22.07 -3.91
C GLY A 132 2.09 22.97 -4.76
N GLU A 133 1.47 22.42 -5.79
CA GLU A 133 0.55 23.11 -6.70
C GLU A 133 -0.92 23.04 -6.25
N SER A 134 -1.19 22.47 -5.11
CA SER A 134 -2.52 22.37 -4.50
C SER A 134 -2.55 22.94 -3.08
N GLU A 135 -3.75 23.15 -2.54
CA GLU A 135 -3.93 23.62 -1.17
C GLU A 135 -3.29 22.65 -0.15
N GLU A 136 -2.77 23.23 0.92
CA GLU A 136 -2.21 22.43 2.00
C GLU A 136 -3.31 21.66 2.74
N ILE A 137 -3.09 20.37 2.93
CA ILE A 137 -4.01 19.51 3.67
C ILE A 137 -3.86 19.76 5.17
N PRO A 138 -4.93 20.06 5.92
CA PRO A 138 -4.83 20.30 7.36
C PRO A 138 -4.41 19.05 8.12
N MET A 139 -3.68 19.22 9.20
CA MET A 139 -3.32 18.11 10.09
C MET A 139 -4.52 17.73 10.96
N ALA A 140 -4.75 16.42 11.08
CA ALA A 140 -5.69 15.89 12.07
C ALA A 140 -5.24 16.24 13.49
N LYS A 141 -6.19 16.52 14.39
CA LYS A 141 -5.90 16.93 15.75
C LYS A 141 -6.61 16.03 16.76
N ARG A 142 -5.96 15.83 17.91
CA ARG A 142 -6.52 15.10 19.06
C ARG A 142 -7.02 13.70 18.63
N GLU A 143 -8.28 13.38 18.94
CA GLU A 143 -8.96 12.11 18.61
C GLU A 143 -9.15 11.86 17.13
N ALA A 144 -9.03 12.88 16.28
CA ALA A 144 -9.08 12.75 14.84
C ALA A 144 -7.79 12.13 14.24
N ILE A 145 -6.67 12.13 14.98
CA ILE A 145 -5.42 11.51 14.53
C ILE A 145 -5.66 10.01 14.26
N GLY A 146 -5.13 9.50 13.16
CA GLY A 146 -5.22 8.09 12.80
C GLY A 146 -4.32 7.18 13.64
N ARG A 147 -4.54 5.88 13.53
CA ARG A 147 -3.76 4.84 14.24
C ARG A 147 -3.11 3.89 13.25
N CYS A 148 -2.02 3.25 13.67
CA CYS A 148 -1.44 2.10 12.95
C CYS A 148 -1.79 0.81 13.70
N PHE A 149 -2.17 -0.21 12.94
CA PHE A 149 -2.47 -1.54 13.44
C PHE A 149 -1.59 -2.56 12.73
N ASP A 150 -0.93 -3.42 13.46
CA ASP A 150 -0.37 -4.65 12.90
C ASP A 150 -1.53 -5.53 12.41
N TYR A 151 -1.56 -5.80 11.10
CA TYR A 151 -2.62 -6.57 10.46
C TYR A 151 -2.07 -7.80 9.73
N THR A 152 -1.07 -8.43 10.30
CA THR A 152 -0.46 -9.66 9.73
C THR A 152 -1.47 -10.78 9.54
N LYS A 153 -2.55 -10.82 10.36
CA LYS A 153 -3.68 -11.73 10.19
C LYS A 153 -4.32 -11.67 8.79
N GLY A 154 -4.32 -10.50 8.15
CA GLY A 154 -4.85 -10.35 6.78
C GLY A 154 -4.10 -11.21 5.76
N ARG A 155 -2.81 -11.49 5.97
CA ARG A 155 -2.04 -12.41 5.12
C ARG A 155 -2.56 -13.84 5.24
N ASP A 156 -2.86 -14.27 6.46
CA ASP A 156 -3.40 -15.62 6.72
C ASP A 156 -4.76 -15.77 6.06
N GLU A 157 -5.60 -14.74 6.12
CA GLU A 157 -6.91 -14.71 5.45
C GLU A 157 -6.79 -14.82 3.92
N TYR A 158 -5.77 -14.19 3.33
CA TYR A 158 -5.52 -14.36 1.89
C TYR A 158 -5.01 -15.76 1.54
N ILE A 159 -4.18 -16.36 2.40
CA ILE A 159 -3.70 -17.73 2.23
C ILE A 159 -4.88 -18.71 2.29
N GLU A 160 -5.77 -18.58 3.25
CA GLU A 160 -6.97 -19.43 3.35
C GLU A 160 -7.87 -19.26 2.11
N TYR A 161 -8.08 -18.03 1.66
CA TYR A 161 -8.79 -17.80 0.39
C TYR A 161 -8.16 -18.55 -0.79
N LEU A 162 -6.83 -18.52 -0.92
CA LEU A 162 -6.15 -19.24 -2.00
C LEU A 162 -6.30 -20.77 -1.88
N LYS A 163 -6.29 -21.31 -0.64
CA LYS A 163 -6.53 -22.73 -0.40
C LYS A 163 -7.94 -23.15 -0.81
N ASP A 164 -8.93 -22.31 -0.52
CA ASP A 164 -10.33 -22.58 -0.86
C ASP A 164 -10.61 -22.58 -2.37
N LEU A 165 -9.75 -21.94 -3.17
CA LEU A 165 -9.84 -21.99 -4.63
C LEU A 165 -9.40 -23.34 -5.22
N VAL A 166 -8.65 -24.12 -4.46
CA VAL A 166 -8.15 -25.42 -4.90
C VAL A 166 -9.15 -26.49 -4.51
N LYS A 167 -10.01 -26.89 -5.47
CA LYS A 167 -11.13 -27.80 -5.25
C LYS A 167 -10.76 -29.27 -5.13
N GLU A 168 -9.56 -29.66 -5.55
CA GLU A 168 -9.10 -31.05 -5.47
C GLU A 168 -7.68 -31.11 -4.88
N PRO A 169 -7.42 -32.04 -3.93
CA PRO A 169 -6.06 -32.28 -3.50
C PRO A 169 -5.24 -32.80 -4.70
N PHE A 170 -4.08 -32.19 -4.94
CA PHE A 170 -3.11 -32.75 -5.89
C PHE A 170 -2.59 -34.07 -5.32
N ASP A 171 -3.19 -35.19 -5.74
CA ASP A 171 -2.67 -36.53 -5.48
C ASP A 171 -1.33 -36.69 -6.20
N GLY A 172 -0.24 -36.59 -5.49
CA GLY A 172 1.07 -36.93 -6.05
C GLY A 172 2.27 -36.15 -5.56
N PHE A 173 2.12 -34.96 -5.01
CA PHE A 173 3.24 -34.20 -4.42
C PHE A 173 2.90 -33.73 -3.00
N GLY A 174 3.25 -34.53 -2.03
CA GLY A 174 2.94 -34.32 -0.62
C GLY A 174 3.67 -33.17 0.07
N LYS A 175 3.95 -32.07 -0.62
CA LYS A 175 4.39 -30.81 -0.02
C LYS A 175 3.95 -29.65 -0.89
N TRP A 176 3.02 -28.85 -0.40
CA TRP A 176 2.79 -27.52 -0.91
C TRP A 176 4.05 -26.69 -0.73
N ILE A 177 4.76 -26.43 -1.82
CA ILE A 177 5.76 -25.38 -1.85
C ILE A 177 4.98 -24.09 -2.00
N CYS A 178 4.64 -23.48 -0.86
CA CYS A 178 4.23 -22.09 -0.85
C CYS A 178 5.45 -21.31 -1.35
N PHE A 179 5.39 -20.74 -2.57
CA PHE A 179 6.43 -19.87 -3.09
C PHE A 179 6.49 -18.57 -2.29
N TYR A 180 6.91 -18.67 -1.05
CA TYR A 180 7.42 -17.61 -0.23
C TYR A 180 8.93 -17.81 -0.10
N ASP A 181 9.62 -17.90 -1.24
CA ASP A 181 11.07 -17.83 -1.20
C ASP A 181 11.54 -16.38 -1.33
N CYS A 182 11.19 -15.58 -0.31
CA CYS A 182 11.74 -14.26 -0.10
C CYS A 182 13.10 -14.28 0.61
N LYS A 183 13.74 -15.45 0.75
CA LYS A 183 15.00 -15.58 1.52
C LYS A 183 16.27 -15.54 0.67
N ARG A 184 16.20 -15.24 -0.61
CA ARG A 184 17.39 -15.28 -1.48
C ARG A 184 17.72 -13.97 -2.14
N ASN A 185 17.59 -12.83 -1.48
CA ASN A 185 18.24 -11.60 -1.94
C ASN A 185 18.56 -10.70 -0.72
N LEU A 186 19.35 -11.23 0.18
CA LEU A 186 20.17 -10.46 1.12
C LEU A 186 21.62 -10.55 0.69
#